data_0656e00bf7bf1fbe7185f73f00c19638
#
_entry.id   0656e00bf7bf1fbe7185f73f00c19638
#
_cell.length_a   1.000
_cell.length_b   1.000
_cell.length_c   1.000
_cell.angle_alpha   90.00
_cell.angle_beta   90.00
_cell.angle_gamma   90.00
#
_symmetry.space_group_name_H-M   'P 1'
#
loop_
_entity.id
_entity.type
_entity.pdbx_description
1 polymer ?
#
loop_
_entity_poly.entity_id
_entity_poly.type
_entity_poly.pdbx_seq_one_letter_code
_entity_poly.pdbx_strand_id
1 'polypeptide(L)'
;MGRLGGIARDRGIERLEAGGGMFYLWGGMPDDLPGAAAFSEAIGFELGDVSWDLRGDVTELDGDGPPAALLRDHGLTVEPATAADAAGALAFLLAEFGGEWWHETSWFLAEGGDPATLLLLRDAGRRIIGLARIHRPDVRPVGPPHFWAARRAPAAGGLGPIGIAEERRGQGLGRALLVVALDRLRRAGLNDVVIDLTSLMGYYGSHGFRPWLTWRHGVAPIEAVLAATHAGSAPDAEENAR
;
A
#
# COMPACT_ATOMS: atom_id res chain seq x y z
N MET A 1 -25.45 3.37 -0.11
CA MET A 1 -24.78 4.71 -0.17
C MET A 1 -25.53 5.77 0.63
N GLY A 2 -26.84 6.01 0.44
CA GLY A 2 -27.57 7.09 1.13
C GLY A 2 -27.43 7.12 2.65
N ARG A 3 -27.49 5.97 3.34
CA ARG A 3 -27.32 5.90 4.79
C ARG A 3 -25.90 6.31 5.24
N LEU A 4 -24.86 5.87 4.52
CA LEU A 4 -23.48 6.25 4.83
C LEU A 4 -23.24 7.74 4.57
N GLY A 5 -23.78 8.27 3.47
CA GLY A 5 -23.72 9.69 3.16
C GLY A 5 -24.40 10.55 4.23
N GLY A 6 -25.55 10.15 4.74
CA GLY A 6 -26.21 10.82 5.86
C GLY A 6 -25.33 10.86 7.12
N ILE A 7 -24.74 9.73 7.51
CA ILE A 7 -23.84 9.67 8.66
C ILE A 7 -22.60 10.56 8.45
N ALA A 8 -22.03 10.59 7.24
CA ALA A 8 -20.88 11.42 6.92
C ALA A 8 -21.22 12.91 7.07
N ARG A 9 -22.35 13.35 6.50
CA ARG A 9 -22.83 14.73 6.62
C ARG A 9 -23.08 15.13 8.08
N ASP A 10 -23.75 14.28 8.87
CA ASP A 10 -24.03 14.54 10.27
C ASP A 10 -22.75 14.67 11.12
N ARG A 11 -21.63 14.14 10.63
CA ARG A 11 -20.29 14.29 11.20
C ARG A 11 -19.48 15.46 10.62
N GLY A 12 -20.08 16.29 9.77
CA GLY A 12 -19.41 17.42 9.14
C GLY A 12 -18.37 17.03 8.08
N ILE A 13 -18.47 15.82 7.51
CA ILE A 13 -17.62 15.39 6.41
C ILE A 13 -18.14 16.03 5.13
N GLU A 14 -17.32 16.86 4.49
CA GLU A 14 -17.70 17.61 3.30
C GLU A 14 -17.34 16.88 2.00
N ARG A 15 -16.32 15.99 2.04
CA ARG A 15 -15.78 15.29 0.87
C ARG A 15 -15.62 13.82 1.15
N LEU A 16 -15.84 13.00 0.13
CA LEU A 16 -15.47 11.58 0.08
C LEU A 16 -14.32 11.39 -0.89
N GLU A 17 -13.41 10.54 -0.51
CA GLU A 17 -12.29 10.13 -1.35
C GLU A 17 -12.38 8.64 -1.64
N ALA A 18 -12.15 8.26 -2.89
CA ALA A 18 -11.99 6.89 -3.32
C ALA A 18 -10.53 6.65 -3.68
N GLY A 19 -9.92 5.71 -3.00
CA GLY A 19 -8.48 5.43 -3.07
C GLY A 19 -7.71 5.97 -1.88
N GLY A 20 -6.77 5.18 -1.41
CA GLY A 20 -6.04 5.49 -0.18
C GLY A 20 -6.84 5.13 1.07
N GLY A 21 -6.65 5.93 2.11
CA GLY A 21 -7.25 5.68 3.43
C GLY A 21 -6.50 4.62 4.21
N MET A 22 -6.86 4.48 5.49
CA MET A 22 -6.18 3.58 6.40
C MET A 22 -6.25 2.13 5.90
N PHE A 23 -5.11 1.47 5.85
CA PHE A 23 -4.89 0.09 5.40
C PHE A 23 -5.09 -0.18 3.91
N TYR A 24 -5.37 0.82 3.08
CA TYR A 24 -5.49 0.64 1.61
C TYR A 24 -6.35 -0.57 1.19
N LEU A 25 -7.36 -0.90 2.01
CA LEU A 25 -8.26 -2.03 1.72
C LEU A 25 -8.92 -1.89 0.35
N TRP A 26 -9.15 -0.66 -0.05
CA TRP A 26 -9.71 -0.30 -1.34
C TRP A 26 -8.82 0.76 -1.99
N GLY A 27 -8.04 0.35 -2.98
CA GLY A 27 -7.04 1.20 -3.63
C GLY A 27 -7.61 2.36 -4.46
N GLY A 28 -8.90 2.32 -4.74
CA GLY A 28 -9.60 3.29 -5.59
C GLY A 28 -10.66 2.62 -6.43
N MET A 29 -11.15 3.30 -7.46
CA MET A 29 -12.05 2.70 -8.45
C MET A 29 -11.25 1.74 -9.32
N PRO A 30 -11.61 0.43 -9.37
CA PRO A 30 -10.90 -0.54 -10.18
C PRO A 30 -11.10 -0.25 -11.67
N ASP A 31 -10.00 -0.05 -12.38
CA ASP A 31 -10.04 0.31 -13.82
C ASP A 31 -10.37 -0.92 -14.69
N ASP A 32 -10.17 -2.12 -14.15
CA ASP A 32 -10.47 -3.40 -14.81
C ASP A 32 -11.93 -3.88 -14.62
N LEU A 33 -12.75 -3.14 -13.87
CA LEU A 33 -14.15 -3.46 -13.65
C LEU A 33 -15.03 -2.65 -14.63
N PRO A 34 -15.68 -3.29 -15.61
CA PRO A 34 -16.55 -2.59 -16.57
C PRO A 34 -17.64 -1.78 -15.84
N GLY A 35 -17.75 -0.50 -16.21
CA GLY A 35 -18.73 0.42 -15.65
C GLY A 35 -18.35 1.06 -14.31
N ALA A 36 -17.24 0.69 -13.65
CA ALA A 36 -16.85 1.28 -12.38
C ALA A 36 -16.61 2.80 -12.49
N ALA A 37 -15.88 3.25 -13.52
CA ALA A 37 -15.65 4.66 -13.74
C ALA A 37 -16.98 5.42 -14.00
N ALA A 38 -17.79 4.93 -14.93
CA ALA A 38 -19.08 5.56 -15.25
C ALA A 38 -20.03 5.60 -14.06
N PHE A 39 -20.06 4.53 -13.24
CA PHE A 39 -20.83 4.51 -12.01
C PHE A 39 -20.33 5.57 -11.02
N SER A 40 -19.02 5.69 -10.85
CA SER A 40 -18.41 6.64 -9.91
C SER A 40 -18.68 8.08 -10.32
N GLU A 41 -18.54 8.39 -11.62
CA GLU A 41 -18.88 9.70 -12.18
C GLU A 41 -20.36 10.03 -12.04
N ALA A 42 -21.23 9.05 -12.28
CA ALA A 42 -22.69 9.22 -12.13
C ALA A 42 -23.12 9.53 -10.69
N ILE A 43 -22.36 9.09 -9.70
CA ILE A 43 -22.60 9.43 -8.27
C ILE A 43 -21.76 10.61 -7.78
N GLY A 44 -21.14 11.36 -8.69
CA GLY A 44 -20.52 12.65 -8.40
C GLY A 44 -19.04 12.60 -8.09
N PHE A 45 -18.33 11.49 -8.33
CA PHE A 45 -16.87 11.46 -8.22
C PHE A 45 -16.20 12.09 -9.44
N GLU A 46 -15.25 12.96 -9.19
CA GLU A 46 -14.27 13.40 -10.17
C GLU A 46 -13.08 12.43 -10.08
N LEU A 47 -12.85 11.67 -11.17
CA LEU A 47 -11.76 10.69 -11.22
C LEU A 47 -10.47 11.35 -11.69
N GLY A 48 -9.37 11.09 -11.00
CA GLY A 48 -8.06 11.72 -11.19
C GLY A 48 -6.93 10.71 -11.31
N ASP A 49 -5.96 10.82 -10.42
CA ASP A 49 -4.71 10.07 -10.44
C ASP A 49 -4.91 8.55 -10.43
N VAL A 50 -3.91 7.85 -10.93
CA VAL A 50 -3.89 6.39 -11.03
C VAL A 50 -2.76 5.85 -10.16
N SER A 51 -3.07 4.78 -9.42
CA SER A 51 -2.08 3.95 -8.74
C SER A 51 -2.21 2.50 -9.18
N TRP A 52 -1.19 1.71 -8.91
CA TRP A 52 -1.12 0.32 -9.33
C TRP A 52 -0.72 -0.58 -8.16
N ASP A 53 -1.33 -1.76 -8.13
CA ASP A 53 -0.68 -2.89 -7.50
C ASP A 53 0.18 -3.56 -8.58
N LEU A 54 1.46 -3.69 -8.30
CA LEU A 54 2.41 -4.32 -9.21
C LEU A 54 2.72 -5.74 -8.74
N ARG A 55 2.97 -6.64 -9.69
CA ARG A 55 3.35 -8.02 -9.42
C ARG A 55 4.64 -8.37 -10.14
N GLY A 56 5.53 -9.11 -9.46
CA GLY A 56 6.80 -9.56 -10.01
C GLY A 56 7.19 -10.93 -9.50
N ASP A 57 7.96 -11.66 -10.32
CA ASP A 57 8.64 -12.89 -9.93
C ASP A 57 10.09 -12.57 -9.58
N VAL A 58 10.51 -12.97 -8.38
CA VAL A 58 11.85 -12.70 -7.85
C VAL A 58 12.73 -13.96 -7.78
N THR A 59 12.35 -15.04 -8.47
CA THR A 59 13.10 -16.30 -8.48
C THR A 59 14.56 -16.09 -8.88
N GLU A 60 14.81 -15.33 -9.94
CA GLU A 60 16.14 -15.07 -10.51
C GLU A 60 16.80 -13.79 -9.93
N LEU A 61 16.29 -13.26 -8.81
CA LEU A 61 16.88 -12.06 -8.20
C LEU A 61 18.28 -12.33 -7.69
N ASP A 62 19.26 -11.54 -8.13
CA ASP A 62 20.60 -11.49 -7.53
C ASP A 62 20.59 -10.63 -6.26
N GLY A 63 20.39 -11.28 -5.13
CA GLY A 63 20.34 -10.61 -3.82
C GLY A 63 21.69 -10.13 -3.31
N ASP A 64 22.80 -10.65 -3.83
CA ASP A 64 24.17 -10.30 -3.43
C ASP A 64 24.85 -9.34 -4.45
N GLY A 65 24.13 -8.92 -5.48
CA GLY A 65 24.61 -8.08 -6.55
C GLY A 65 25.01 -6.64 -6.14
N PRO A 66 25.27 -5.77 -7.13
CA PRO A 66 25.77 -4.43 -6.86
C PRO A 66 24.98 -3.58 -5.86
N PRO A 67 23.62 -3.66 -5.78
CA PRO A 67 22.88 -2.91 -4.77
C PRO A 67 23.20 -3.34 -3.32
N ALA A 68 23.40 -4.64 -3.06
CA ALA A 68 23.79 -5.12 -1.74
C ALA A 68 25.27 -4.77 -1.43
N ALA A 69 26.13 -4.75 -2.43
CA ALA A 69 27.52 -4.30 -2.29
C ALA A 69 27.59 -2.82 -1.85
N LEU A 70 26.74 -1.96 -2.43
CA LEU A 70 26.64 -0.54 -2.07
C LEU A 70 26.44 -0.36 -0.55
N LEU A 71 25.58 -1.16 0.08
CA LEU A 71 25.36 -1.06 1.53
C LEU A 71 26.62 -1.37 2.32
N ARG A 72 27.34 -2.43 1.94
CA ARG A 72 28.58 -2.83 2.62
C ARG A 72 29.68 -1.76 2.48
N ASP A 73 29.84 -1.22 1.28
CA ASP A 73 30.85 -0.21 0.97
C ASP A 73 30.63 1.10 1.75
N HIS A 74 29.38 1.40 2.09
CA HIS A 74 28.99 2.56 2.89
C HIS A 74 28.84 2.26 4.40
N GLY A 75 29.18 1.05 4.87
CA GLY A 75 29.03 0.66 6.26
C GLY A 75 27.57 0.66 6.76
N LEU A 76 26.63 0.40 5.82
CA LEU A 76 25.21 0.37 6.13
C LEU A 76 24.75 -1.06 6.35
N THR A 77 23.76 -1.26 7.22
CA THR A 77 23.17 -2.58 7.50
C THR A 77 21.67 -2.56 7.27
N VAL A 78 21.12 -3.69 6.80
CA VAL A 78 19.68 -3.94 6.76
C VAL A 78 19.36 -5.12 7.66
N GLU A 79 18.64 -4.84 8.73
CA GLU A 79 18.35 -5.83 9.78
C GLU A 79 16.83 -5.90 10.03
N PRO A 80 16.29 -7.09 10.36
CA PRO A 80 14.93 -7.19 10.87
C PRO A 80 14.82 -6.40 12.17
N ALA A 81 13.70 -5.69 12.35
CA ALA A 81 13.42 -5.03 13.61
C ALA A 81 13.14 -6.06 14.73
N THR A 82 13.48 -5.67 15.92
CA THR A 82 13.08 -6.34 17.17
C THR A 82 11.96 -5.54 17.85
N ALA A 83 11.35 -6.10 18.90
CA ALA A 83 10.37 -5.36 19.69
C ALA A 83 10.95 -4.05 20.28
N ALA A 84 12.26 -4.02 20.60
CA ALA A 84 12.93 -2.82 21.08
C ALA A 84 13.07 -1.72 20.02
N ASP A 85 13.02 -2.07 18.75
CA ASP A 85 13.13 -1.12 17.63
C ASP A 85 11.80 -0.45 17.28
N ALA A 86 10.67 -0.95 17.78
CA ALA A 86 9.34 -0.53 17.38
C ALA A 86 9.13 1.00 17.50
N ALA A 87 9.50 1.57 18.66
CA ALA A 87 9.36 3.01 18.88
C ALA A 87 10.22 3.83 17.91
N GLY A 88 11.44 3.41 17.63
CA GLY A 88 12.35 4.06 16.68
C GLY A 88 11.84 3.96 15.23
N ALA A 89 11.33 2.81 14.83
CA ALA A 89 10.74 2.60 13.51
C ALA A 89 9.50 3.49 13.30
N LEU A 90 8.62 3.56 14.29
CA LEU A 90 7.43 4.43 14.24
C LEU A 90 7.82 5.91 14.21
N ALA A 91 8.80 6.34 15.00
CA ALA A 91 9.29 7.72 14.97
C ALA A 91 9.87 8.08 13.59
N PHE A 92 10.62 7.16 12.97
CA PHE A 92 11.16 7.34 11.63
C PHE A 92 10.03 7.49 10.59
N LEU A 93 9.03 6.61 10.62
CA LEU A 93 7.90 6.66 9.67
C LEU A 93 7.13 7.99 9.80
N LEU A 94 6.85 8.42 11.03
CA LEU A 94 6.11 9.66 11.26
C LEU A 94 6.88 10.89 10.77
N ALA A 95 8.20 10.93 11.01
CA ALA A 95 9.04 12.06 10.63
C ALA A 95 9.24 12.18 9.11
N GLU A 96 9.41 11.05 8.41
CA GLU A 96 9.82 11.04 7.01
C GLU A 96 8.65 10.90 6.01
N PHE A 97 7.54 10.24 6.41
CA PHE A 97 6.46 9.87 5.49
C PHE A 97 5.07 10.27 5.96
N GLY A 98 4.95 10.77 7.18
CA GLY A 98 3.67 11.21 7.73
C GLY A 98 2.79 10.09 8.27
N GLY A 99 1.49 10.41 8.46
CA GLY A 99 0.60 9.65 9.32
C GLY A 99 0.16 8.28 8.82
N GLU A 100 -0.04 8.08 7.51
CA GLU A 100 -0.62 6.82 7.00
C GLU A 100 0.27 5.61 7.27
N TRP A 101 1.53 5.66 6.89
CA TRP A 101 2.48 4.58 7.15
C TRP A 101 2.74 4.36 8.63
N TRP A 102 2.72 5.44 9.42
CA TRP A 102 2.80 5.37 10.86
C TRP A 102 1.58 4.66 11.47
N HIS A 103 0.36 5.05 11.05
CA HIS A 103 -0.89 4.45 11.55
C HIS A 103 -0.96 2.96 11.24
N GLU A 104 -0.69 2.58 10.00
CA GLU A 104 -0.72 1.18 9.57
C GLU A 104 0.30 0.34 10.36
N THR A 105 1.56 0.81 10.46
CA THR A 105 2.61 0.08 11.16
C THR A 105 2.36 0.05 12.67
N SER A 106 1.88 1.14 13.26
CA SER A 106 1.53 1.22 14.68
C SER A 106 0.42 0.23 15.03
N TRP A 107 -0.65 0.19 14.24
CA TRP A 107 -1.73 -0.77 14.42
C TRP A 107 -1.24 -2.21 14.24
N PHE A 108 -0.46 -2.47 13.21
CA PHE A 108 0.09 -3.80 12.96
C PHE A 108 0.86 -4.33 14.18
N LEU A 109 1.74 -3.50 14.75
CA LEU A 109 2.53 -3.88 15.93
C LEU A 109 1.67 -4.02 17.19
N ALA A 110 0.66 -3.15 17.38
CA ALA A 110 -0.27 -3.21 18.51
C ALA A 110 -1.14 -4.47 18.51
N GLU A 111 -1.51 -4.96 17.31
CA GLU A 111 -2.28 -6.20 17.12
C GLU A 111 -1.38 -7.46 17.13
N GLY A 112 -0.15 -7.36 17.60
CA GLY A 112 0.76 -8.48 17.74
C GLY A 112 1.50 -8.88 16.47
N GLY A 113 1.58 -7.99 15.49
CA GLY A 113 2.34 -8.21 14.26
C GLY A 113 3.82 -8.43 14.53
N ASP A 114 4.44 -9.32 13.77
CA ASP A 114 5.86 -9.67 13.92
C ASP A 114 6.75 -8.49 13.49
N PRO A 115 7.47 -7.82 14.42
CA PRO A 115 8.36 -6.71 14.09
C PRO A 115 9.48 -7.12 13.14
N ALA A 116 9.88 -8.39 13.07
CA ALA A 116 10.91 -8.86 12.16
C ALA A 116 10.53 -8.73 10.67
N THR A 117 9.27 -8.44 10.36
CA THR A 117 8.83 -8.09 9.01
C THR A 117 9.23 -6.66 8.61
N LEU A 118 9.58 -5.80 9.56
CA LEU A 118 10.13 -4.48 9.31
C LEU A 118 11.65 -4.61 9.14
N LEU A 119 12.16 -4.26 7.98
CA LEU A 119 13.59 -4.24 7.67
C LEU A 119 14.10 -2.82 7.84
N LEU A 120 15.01 -2.62 8.78
CA LEU A 120 15.57 -1.32 9.10
C LEU A 120 16.92 -1.15 8.43
N LEU A 121 17.03 -0.15 7.54
CA LEU A 121 18.31 0.30 7.02
C LEU A 121 18.94 1.26 8.03
N ARG A 122 20.13 0.93 8.51
CA ARG A 122 20.86 1.70 9.52
C ARG A 122 22.20 2.18 9.03
N ASP A 123 22.60 3.38 9.47
CA ASP A 123 23.94 3.90 9.27
C ASP A 123 24.93 3.35 10.33
N ALA A 124 26.21 3.72 10.19
CA ALA A 124 27.28 3.29 11.12
C ALA A 124 27.01 3.72 12.58
N GLY A 125 26.25 4.80 12.78
CA GLY A 125 25.79 5.25 14.11
C GLY A 125 24.54 4.54 14.60
N ARG A 126 24.06 3.49 13.90
CA ARG A 126 22.85 2.72 14.23
C ARG A 126 21.54 3.52 14.05
N ARG A 127 21.59 4.71 13.46
CA ARG A 127 20.40 5.51 13.17
C ARG A 127 19.61 4.85 12.04
N ILE A 128 18.28 4.81 12.15
CA ILE A 128 17.40 4.36 11.08
C ILE A 128 17.35 5.44 9.99
N ILE A 129 17.76 5.08 8.78
CA ILE A 129 17.77 5.95 7.59
C ILE A 129 16.92 5.41 6.46
N GLY A 130 16.28 4.27 6.67
CA GLY A 130 15.32 3.68 5.75
C GLY A 130 14.58 2.52 6.41
N LEU A 131 13.41 2.21 5.86
CA LEU A 131 12.58 1.10 6.31
C LEU A 131 11.91 0.46 5.10
N ALA A 132 11.79 -0.86 5.13
CA ALA A 132 10.90 -1.62 4.26
C ALA A 132 10.11 -2.63 5.09
N ARG A 133 8.83 -2.83 4.78
CA ARG A 133 8.05 -3.92 5.38
C ARG A 133 7.81 -5.01 4.33
N ILE A 134 8.17 -6.24 4.69
CA ILE A 134 7.81 -7.41 3.92
C ILE A 134 6.52 -8.02 4.48
N HIS A 135 5.69 -8.55 3.60
CA HIS A 135 4.46 -9.23 3.98
C HIS A 135 4.54 -10.71 3.63
N ARG A 136 4.16 -11.54 4.59
CA ARG A 136 4.16 -12.99 4.47
C ARG A 136 2.75 -13.51 4.74
N PRO A 137 2.31 -14.59 4.04
CA PRO A 137 0.96 -15.13 4.21
C PRO A 137 0.70 -15.74 5.59
N ASP A 138 1.75 -16.09 6.33
CA ASP A 138 1.69 -16.68 7.67
C ASP A 138 1.73 -15.64 8.81
N VAL A 139 1.93 -14.36 8.51
CA VAL A 139 1.97 -13.27 9.51
C VAL A 139 0.61 -12.60 9.64
N ARG A 140 0.24 -12.29 10.86
CA ARG A 140 -0.99 -11.56 11.20
C ARG A 140 -0.65 -10.30 12.00
N PRO A 141 -1.47 -9.23 11.91
CA PRO A 141 -2.57 -9.07 10.96
C PRO A 141 -2.09 -8.98 9.49
N VAL A 142 -3.01 -9.33 8.58
CA VAL A 142 -2.75 -9.30 7.14
C VAL A 142 -2.61 -7.85 6.67
N GLY A 143 -1.63 -7.57 5.83
CA GLY A 143 -1.40 -6.24 5.25
C GLY A 143 -1.91 -6.08 3.80
N PRO A 144 -1.87 -4.84 3.28
CA PRO A 144 -2.44 -4.47 1.98
C PRO A 144 -2.06 -5.37 0.81
N PRO A 145 -0.79 -5.78 0.62
CA PRO A 145 -0.42 -6.65 -0.50
C PRO A 145 -1.15 -8.00 -0.52
N HIS A 146 -1.77 -8.39 0.59
CA HIS A 146 -2.49 -9.66 0.72
C HIS A 146 -4.02 -9.55 0.74
N PHE A 147 -4.60 -8.35 0.70
CA PHE A 147 -6.06 -8.20 0.73
C PHE A 147 -6.75 -8.88 -0.47
N TRP A 148 -6.08 -8.95 -1.60
CA TRP A 148 -6.56 -9.60 -2.82
C TRP A 148 -5.97 -11.00 -3.02
N ALA A 149 -5.51 -11.65 -1.92
CA ALA A 149 -4.83 -12.94 -1.97
C ALA A 149 -5.65 -14.06 -2.65
N ALA A 150 -6.98 -13.99 -2.63
CA ALA A 150 -7.84 -14.95 -3.33
C ALA A 150 -7.62 -14.94 -4.86
N ARG A 151 -7.08 -13.86 -5.44
CA ARG A 151 -6.73 -13.72 -6.86
C ARG A 151 -5.28 -14.12 -7.16
N ARG A 152 -4.55 -14.66 -6.18
CA ARG A 152 -3.11 -14.88 -6.24
C ARG A 152 -2.73 -16.30 -5.86
N ALA A 153 -1.50 -16.69 -6.17
CA ALA A 153 -0.91 -17.93 -5.69
C ALA A 153 -0.79 -17.93 -4.15
N PRO A 154 -1.04 -19.05 -3.46
CA PRO A 154 -1.01 -19.11 -1.99
C PRO A 154 0.32 -18.70 -1.35
N ALA A 155 1.43 -18.83 -2.08
CA ALA A 155 2.78 -18.51 -1.61
C ALA A 155 3.25 -17.09 -2.01
N ALA A 156 2.32 -16.17 -2.26
CA ALA A 156 2.71 -14.82 -2.63
C ALA A 156 3.22 -14.03 -1.42
N GLY A 157 4.31 -13.30 -1.61
CA GLY A 157 4.82 -12.28 -0.70
C GLY A 157 4.29 -10.89 -1.03
N GLY A 158 4.59 -9.92 -0.19
CA GLY A 158 4.30 -8.52 -0.45
C GLY A 158 5.40 -7.61 0.07
N LEU A 159 5.47 -6.41 -0.46
CA LEU A 159 6.41 -5.38 -0.04
C LEU A 159 5.70 -4.02 -0.01
N GLY A 160 5.73 -3.37 1.13
CA GLY A 160 5.20 -2.03 1.37
C GLY A 160 4.87 -1.81 2.85
N PRO A 161 5.10 -0.60 3.38
CA PRO A 161 5.80 0.51 2.76
C PRO A 161 7.31 0.28 2.62
N ILE A 162 7.96 1.05 1.71
CA ILE A 162 9.41 1.11 1.60
C ILE A 162 9.84 2.56 1.36
N GLY A 163 10.79 3.05 2.16
CA GLY A 163 11.26 4.42 2.03
C GLY A 163 12.62 4.67 2.68
N ILE A 164 13.25 5.77 2.22
CA ILE A 164 14.57 6.26 2.66
C ILE A 164 14.39 7.69 3.17
N ALA A 165 15.07 8.03 4.27
CA ALA A 165 15.13 9.38 4.81
C ALA A 165 15.44 10.39 3.70
N GLU A 166 14.77 11.55 3.69
CA GLU A 166 14.85 12.54 2.61
C GLU A 166 16.30 12.92 2.31
N GLU A 167 17.08 13.21 3.35
CA GLU A 167 18.48 13.59 3.25
C GLU A 167 19.42 12.52 2.66
N ARG A 168 18.94 11.27 2.56
CA ARG A 168 19.70 10.12 2.05
C ARG A 168 19.20 9.62 0.69
N ARG A 169 18.23 10.30 0.08
CA ARG A 169 17.71 9.96 -1.26
C ARG A 169 18.75 10.28 -2.35
N GLY A 170 18.55 9.73 -3.53
CA GLY A 170 19.47 9.92 -4.67
C GLY A 170 20.80 9.15 -4.59
N GLN A 171 21.05 8.39 -3.50
CA GLN A 171 22.29 7.65 -3.27
C GLN A 171 22.20 6.16 -3.65
N GLY A 172 21.14 5.72 -4.32
CA GLY A 172 20.92 4.31 -4.67
C GLY A 172 20.40 3.42 -3.50
N LEU A 173 20.25 3.99 -2.29
CA LEU A 173 19.91 3.24 -1.09
C LEU A 173 18.50 2.62 -1.16
N GLY A 174 17.55 3.29 -1.81
CA GLY A 174 16.21 2.75 -2.02
C GLY A 174 16.23 1.45 -2.82
N ARG A 175 17.03 1.43 -3.90
CA ARG A 175 17.24 0.21 -4.70
C ARG A 175 17.93 -0.88 -3.90
N ALA A 176 18.92 -0.53 -3.11
CA ALA A 176 19.62 -1.50 -2.27
C ALA A 176 18.70 -2.13 -1.22
N LEU A 177 17.89 -1.31 -0.54
CA LEU A 177 16.90 -1.78 0.42
C LEU A 177 15.82 -2.65 -0.25
N LEU A 178 15.35 -2.26 -1.44
CA LEU A 178 14.40 -3.05 -2.24
C LEU A 178 14.95 -4.45 -2.54
N VAL A 179 16.18 -4.54 -3.07
CA VAL A 179 16.82 -5.82 -3.42
C VAL A 179 16.97 -6.71 -2.19
N VAL A 180 17.41 -6.15 -1.06
CA VAL A 180 17.53 -6.93 0.18
C VAL A 180 16.17 -7.42 0.68
N ALA A 181 15.11 -6.59 0.61
CA ALA A 181 13.76 -6.98 1.02
C ALA A 181 13.20 -8.10 0.13
N LEU A 182 13.37 -7.98 -1.18
CA LEU A 182 12.94 -8.99 -2.15
C LEU A 182 13.72 -10.30 -1.98
N ASP A 183 15.03 -10.25 -1.74
CA ASP A 183 15.84 -11.44 -1.49
C ASP A 183 15.41 -12.18 -0.21
N ARG A 184 14.99 -11.45 0.83
CA ARG A 184 14.42 -12.08 2.02
C ARG A 184 13.13 -12.82 1.74
N LEU A 185 12.24 -12.27 0.90
CA LEU A 185 11.02 -12.95 0.46
C LEU A 185 11.38 -14.18 -0.36
N ARG A 186 12.30 -14.06 -1.32
CA ARG A 186 12.78 -15.18 -2.17
C ARG A 186 13.37 -16.31 -1.32
N ARG A 187 14.23 -16.00 -0.34
CA ARG A 187 14.81 -17.01 0.59
C ARG A 187 13.78 -17.67 1.49
N ALA A 188 12.63 -17.04 1.70
CA ALA A 188 11.47 -17.61 2.39
C ALA A 188 10.56 -18.43 1.45
N GLY A 189 10.93 -18.60 0.17
CA GLY A 189 10.13 -19.31 -0.84
C GLY A 189 8.96 -18.49 -1.39
N LEU A 190 8.94 -17.19 -1.16
CA LEU A 190 7.89 -16.28 -1.61
C LEU A 190 8.33 -15.52 -2.87
N ASN A 191 8.33 -16.22 -3.99
CA ASN A 191 8.87 -15.70 -5.26
C ASN A 191 7.89 -14.81 -6.01
N ASP A 192 6.60 -15.02 -5.86
CA ASP A 192 5.57 -14.14 -6.41
C ASP A 192 5.32 -13.01 -5.41
N VAL A 193 5.66 -11.76 -5.79
CA VAL A 193 5.63 -10.60 -4.89
C VAL A 193 4.72 -9.53 -5.44
N VAL A 194 3.93 -8.91 -4.55
CA VAL A 194 3.13 -7.73 -4.85
C VAL A 194 3.67 -6.51 -4.13
N ILE A 195 3.68 -5.40 -4.85
CA ILE A 195 3.90 -4.06 -4.33
C ILE A 195 2.58 -3.32 -4.53
N ASP A 196 1.93 -2.99 -3.42
CA ASP A 196 0.59 -2.39 -3.43
C ASP A 196 0.65 -0.87 -3.62
N LEU A 197 -0.42 -0.35 -4.18
CA LEU A 197 -0.83 1.06 -4.27
C LEU A 197 0.32 2.03 -4.54
N THR A 198 1.10 1.77 -5.59
CA THR A 198 2.23 2.64 -5.96
C THR A 198 1.94 3.48 -7.19
N SER A 199 2.48 4.70 -7.22
CA SER A 199 2.59 5.54 -8.42
C SER A 199 3.93 5.36 -9.15
N LEU A 200 4.87 4.60 -8.59
CA LEU A 200 6.26 4.47 -9.06
C LEU A 200 6.45 3.31 -10.05
N MET A 201 5.54 3.16 -11.01
CA MET A 201 5.55 2.07 -11.99
C MET A 201 6.88 1.96 -12.74
N GLY A 202 7.48 3.07 -13.16
CA GLY A 202 8.76 3.07 -13.88
C GLY A 202 9.92 2.55 -13.02
N TYR A 203 9.94 2.93 -11.73
CA TYR A 203 10.95 2.47 -10.78
C TYR A 203 10.88 0.96 -10.58
N TYR A 204 9.73 0.44 -10.18
CA TYR A 204 9.56 -0.99 -9.94
C TYR A 204 9.58 -1.81 -11.24
N GLY A 205 9.14 -1.23 -12.36
CA GLY A 205 9.22 -1.85 -13.69
C GLY A 205 10.64 -2.19 -14.11
N SER A 206 11.63 -1.36 -13.71
CA SER A 206 13.05 -1.65 -13.93
C SER A 206 13.57 -2.87 -13.14
N HIS A 207 12.79 -3.34 -12.15
CA HIS A 207 13.06 -4.53 -11.35
C HIS A 207 12.15 -5.72 -11.72
N GLY A 208 11.50 -5.69 -12.89
CA GLY A 208 10.69 -6.79 -13.39
C GLY A 208 9.23 -6.79 -12.97
N PHE A 209 8.80 -5.82 -12.15
CA PHE A 209 7.40 -5.70 -11.75
C PHE A 209 6.52 -5.16 -12.89
N ARG A 210 5.27 -5.63 -12.96
CA ARG A 210 4.28 -5.24 -13.97
C ARG A 210 2.95 -4.91 -13.28
N PRO A 211 2.13 -4.02 -13.88
CA PRO A 211 0.78 -3.75 -13.36
C PRO A 211 -0.02 -5.05 -13.26
N TRP A 212 -0.65 -5.24 -12.11
CA TRP A 212 -1.56 -6.34 -11.82
C TRP A 212 -2.99 -5.86 -11.58
N LEU A 213 -3.17 -4.83 -10.74
CA LEU A 213 -4.41 -4.11 -10.58
C LEU A 213 -4.15 -2.62 -10.83
N THR A 214 -5.14 -1.94 -11.37
CA THR A 214 -5.09 -0.49 -11.63
C THR A 214 -6.24 0.17 -10.88
N TRP A 215 -5.92 1.20 -10.13
CA TRP A 215 -6.82 1.93 -9.29
C TRP A 215 -6.87 3.39 -9.71
N ARG A 216 -8.06 3.90 -9.93
CA ARG A 216 -8.29 5.32 -10.20
C ARG A 216 -8.77 6.00 -8.93
N HIS A 217 -8.06 7.02 -8.49
CA HIS A 217 -8.46 7.83 -7.35
C HIS A 217 -9.59 8.77 -7.75
N GLY A 218 -10.44 9.13 -6.80
CA GLY A 218 -11.56 10.02 -7.07
C GLY A 218 -11.96 10.81 -5.84
N VAL A 219 -12.54 11.97 -6.08
CA VAL A 219 -13.05 12.86 -5.03
C VAL A 219 -14.47 13.26 -5.37
N ALA A 220 -15.36 13.26 -4.37
CA ALA A 220 -16.73 13.74 -4.52
C ALA A 220 -17.13 14.62 -3.35
N PRO A 221 -17.81 15.77 -3.58
CA PRO A 221 -18.55 16.46 -2.52
C PRO A 221 -19.63 15.54 -1.95
N ILE A 222 -19.79 15.50 -0.62
CA ILE A 222 -20.78 14.64 0.03
C ILE A 222 -22.20 14.88 -0.50
N GLU A 223 -22.54 16.14 -0.77
CA GLU A 223 -23.86 16.53 -1.26
C GLU A 223 -24.13 16.00 -2.68
N ALA A 224 -23.11 15.89 -3.55
CA ALA A 224 -23.25 15.28 -4.88
C ALA A 224 -23.61 13.80 -4.77
N VAL A 225 -22.91 13.08 -3.87
CA VAL A 225 -23.16 11.64 -3.63
C VAL A 225 -24.55 11.41 -3.05
N LEU A 226 -25.01 12.28 -2.13
CA LEU A 226 -26.35 12.21 -1.56
C LEU A 226 -27.42 12.48 -2.61
N ALA A 227 -27.26 13.52 -3.44
CA ALA A 227 -28.20 13.86 -4.50
C ALA A 227 -28.37 12.70 -5.51
N ALA A 228 -27.24 12.12 -5.97
CA ALA A 228 -27.26 11.00 -6.91
C ALA A 228 -27.96 9.75 -6.33
N THR A 229 -27.75 9.48 -5.02
CA THR A 229 -28.39 8.32 -4.37
C THR A 229 -29.89 8.50 -4.14
N HIS A 230 -30.39 9.72 -3.99
CA HIS A 230 -31.82 10.02 -3.90
C HIS A 230 -32.49 9.94 -5.28
N ALA A 231 -31.83 10.40 -6.34
CA ALA A 231 -32.35 10.31 -7.69
C ALA A 231 -32.53 8.86 -8.19
N GLY A 232 -31.68 7.95 -7.75
CA GLY A 232 -31.81 6.50 -8.04
C GLY A 232 -32.84 5.74 -7.19
N SER A 233 -33.49 6.39 -6.25
CA SER A 233 -34.51 5.81 -5.34
C SER A 233 -35.94 6.22 -5.72
N ALA A 234 -36.23 6.58 -6.98
CA ALA A 234 -37.59 6.81 -7.47
C ALA A 234 -38.42 5.51 -7.45
N PRO A 235 -39.69 5.53 -7.06
CA PRO A 235 -40.47 4.37 -6.70
C PRO A 235 -40.97 3.59 -7.94
N ASP A 236 -40.33 2.47 -8.25
CA ASP A 236 -40.93 1.42 -9.10
C ASP A 236 -41.61 0.36 -8.22
N ALA A 237 -42.60 0.74 -7.45
CA ALA A 237 -43.38 -0.23 -6.69
C ALA A 237 -44.83 0.20 -6.42
N GLU A 238 -45.53 0.78 -7.39
CA GLU A 238 -46.99 0.92 -7.30
C GLU A 238 -47.67 0.90 -8.66
N GLU A 239 -47.40 -0.09 -9.52
CA GLU A 239 -48.29 -0.34 -10.65
C GLU A 239 -48.28 -1.79 -11.13
N ASN A 240 -48.73 -2.72 -10.24
CA ASN A 240 -49.30 -4.01 -10.66
C ASN A 240 -50.13 -4.65 -9.56
N ALA A 241 -51.18 -3.97 -9.15
CA ALA A 241 -52.27 -4.57 -8.36
C ALA A 241 -53.60 -4.01 -8.91
N ARG A 242 -54.00 -4.46 -10.13
CA ARG A 242 -55.38 -4.49 -10.56
C ARG A 242 -55.61 -5.64 -11.54
#